data_12a58bc393e49ef06d2f048a375b75d1
#
_entry.id   12a58bc393e49ef06d2f048a375b75d1
#
_cell.length_a   1.000
_cell.length_b   1.000
_cell.length_c   1.000
_cell.angle_alpha   90.00
_cell.angle_beta   90.00
_cell.angle_gamma   90.00
#
_symmetry.space_group_name_H-M   'P 1'
#
loop_
_entity.id
_entity.type
_entity.pdbx_description
1 polymer ?
#
loop_
_entity_poly.entity_id
_entity_poly.type
_entity_poly.pdbx_seq_one_letter_code
_entity_poly.pdbx_strand_id
1 'polypeptide(L)'
;MKGKILGSSREEKDEFYLKDSTYYIKAGEGDKAIWTKQKLPKNTANGFNFKKESLNMQDEILNLLDNKDNWDVINDGEKITFKLKKTDEMKNKVKEAYLTRFKEEIKFSEFDYNIEYVFNTKNKDLEKLAYELTTKNEGSTQRVTTKGSLEEINKEVKVELPEESKNADEFKS
;
A
#
# COMPACT_ATOMS: atom_id res chain seq x y z
N MET A 1 -5.67 -2.38 8.96
CA MET A 1 -5.25 -1.98 7.59
C MET A 1 -6.47 -2.07 6.70
N LYS A 2 -6.73 -1.05 5.90
CA LYS A 2 -7.79 -1.04 4.88
C LYS A 2 -7.12 -0.89 3.52
N GLY A 3 -7.42 -1.77 2.58
CA GLY A 3 -6.87 -1.73 1.21
C GLY A 3 -7.97 -1.75 0.16
N LYS A 4 -7.72 -1.13 -0.98
CA LYS A 4 -8.60 -1.13 -2.15
C LYS A 4 -7.78 -1.54 -3.37
N ILE A 5 -8.25 -2.56 -4.10
CA ILE A 5 -7.66 -2.99 -5.36
C ILE A 5 -8.61 -2.58 -6.49
N LEU A 6 -8.09 -1.83 -7.46
CA LEU A 6 -8.81 -1.44 -8.67
C LEU A 6 -8.32 -2.33 -9.82
N GLY A 7 -9.15 -3.20 -10.32
CA GLY A 7 -8.85 -4.09 -11.45
C GLY A 7 -9.43 -3.60 -12.78
N SER A 8 -8.97 -4.15 -13.89
CA SER A 8 -9.21 -3.76 -15.28
C SER A 8 -10.70 -3.64 -15.64
N SER A 9 -11.14 -2.50 -16.19
CA SER A 9 -12.47 -2.17 -16.77
C SER A 9 -13.72 -2.47 -15.91
N ARG A 10 -13.60 -3.18 -14.80
CA ARG A 10 -14.55 -3.28 -13.70
C ARG A 10 -13.86 -2.77 -12.45
N GLU A 11 -14.40 -1.74 -11.81
CA GLU A 11 -14.00 -1.40 -10.44
C GLU A 11 -14.48 -2.52 -9.53
N GLU A 12 -13.58 -3.43 -9.16
CA GLU A 12 -13.82 -4.35 -8.06
C GLU A 12 -13.30 -3.70 -6.80
N LYS A 13 -14.17 -3.47 -5.82
CA LYS A 13 -13.79 -2.90 -4.53
C LYS A 13 -13.77 -4.01 -3.50
N ASP A 14 -12.56 -4.38 -3.07
CA ASP A 14 -12.39 -5.27 -1.94
C ASP A 14 -11.98 -4.46 -0.71
N GLU A 15 -12.57 -4.78 0.43
CA GLU A 15 -12.19 -4.19 1.72
C GLU A 15 -11.57 -5.27 2.61
N PHE A 16 -10.49 -4.90 3.30
CA PHE A 16 -9.77 -5.82 4.19
C PHE A 16 -9.72 -5.25 5.60
N TYR A 17 -9.95 -6.12 6.58
CA TYR A 17 -9.82 -5.79 7.99
C TYR A 17 -9.04 -6.88 8.70
N LEU A 18 -8.11 -6.49 9.57
CA LEU A 18 -7.41 -7.39 10.46
C LEU A 18 -7.72 -6.98 11.90
N LYS A 19 -8.38 -7.87 12.63
CA LYS A 19 -8.71 -7.69 14.05
C LYS A 19 -8.53 -9.01 14.79
N ASP A 20 -7.88 -8.96 15.94
CA ASP A 20 -7.69 -10.12 16.85
C ASP A 20 -7.19 -11.38 16.13
N SER A 21 -6.17 -11.22 15.25
CA SER A 21 -5.60 -12.27 14.40
C SER A 21 -6.61 -12.93 13.46
N THR A 22 -7.72 -12.28 13.17
CA THR A 22 -8.69 -12.70 12.16
C THR A 22 -8.69 -11.70 11.02
N TYR A 23 -8.55 -12.23 9.81
CA TYR A 23 -8.60 -11.48 8.58
C TYR A 23 -10.00 -11.55 8.00
N TYR A 24 -10.58 -10.40 7.71
CA TYR A 24 -11.91 -10.26 7.11
C TYR A 24 -11.76 -9.64 5.72
N ILE A 25 -12.44 -10.20 4.75
CA ILE A 25 -12.47 -9.71 3.38
C ILE A 25 -13.91 -9.47 3.00
N LYS A 26 -14.19 -8.29 2.47
CA LYS A 26 -15.43 -8.00 1.74
C LYS A 26 -15.09 -7.93 0.28
N ALA A 27 -15.62 -8.86 -0.51
CA ALA A 27 -15.50 -8.89 -1.96
C ALA A 27 -16.79 -8.43 -2.61
N GLY A 28 -16.70 -7.48 -3.56
CA GLY A 28 -17.83 -6.90 -4.27
C GLY A 28 -18.44 -5.67 -3.61
N GLU A 29 -19.56 -5.20 -4.16
CA GLU A 29 -20.24 -3.97 -3.75
C GLU A 29 -21.72 -4.18 -3.45
N GLY A 30 -22.27 -3.34 -2.57
CA GLY A 30 -23.69 -3.30 -2.20
C GLY A 30 -24.18 -4.59 -1.61
N ASP A 31 -25.43 -4.94 -1.91
CA ASP A 31 -26.13 -6.13 -1.38
C ASP A 31 -25.57 -7.46 -1.89
N LYS A 32 -24.68 -7.43 -2.90
CA LYS A 32 -24.01 -8.61 -3.45
C LYS A 32 -22.62 -8.82 -2.85
N ALA A 33 -22.20 -7.97 -1.95
CA ALA A 33 -20.91 -8.13 -1.30
C ALA A 33 -20.90 -9.38 -0.41
N ILE A 34 -19.84 -10.16 -0.54
CA ILE A 34 -19.63 -11.39 0.24
C ILE A 34 -18.56 -11.10 1.28
N TRP A 35 -18.88 -11.40 2.53
CA TRP A 35 -17.92 -11.34 3.62
C TRP A 35 -17.35 -12.72 3.91
N THR A 36 -16.03 -12.82 3.89
CA THR A 36 -15.31 -14.01 4.33
C THR A 36 -14.36 -13.67 5.47
N LYS A 37 -14.05 -14.62 6.33
CA LYS A 37 -13.08 -14.49 7.40
C LYS A 37 -12.15 -15.67 7.45
N GLN A 38 -10.91 -15.43 7.87
CA GLN A 38 -9.91 -16.45 8.08
C GLN A 38 -9.13 -16.16 9.35
N LYS A 39 -9.12 -17.10 10.29
CA LYS A 39 -8.28 -16.99 11.47
C LYS A 39 -6.82 -17.30 11.09
N LEU A 40 -5.94 -16.36 11.36
CA LEU A 40 -4.52 -16.56 11.11
C LEU A 40 -3.91 -17.48 12.17
N PRO A 41 -3.08 -18.44 11.80
CA PRO A 41 -2.33 -19.26 12.76
C PRO A 41 -1.50 -18.36 13.68
N LYS A 42 -1.35 -18.75 14.96
CA LYS A 42 -0.63 -17.95 15.98
C LYS A 42 0.80 -17.56 15.55
N ASN A 43 1.43 -18.37 14.70
CA ASN A 43 2.77 -18.09 14.18
C ASN A 43 2.77 -17.17 12.93
N THR A 44 1.59 -16.94 12.34
CA THR A 44 1.44 -16.10 11.15
C THR A 44 1.11 -14.64 11.52
N ALA A 45 0.68 -14.38 12.75
CA ALA A 45 0.48 -13.00 13.24
C ALA A 45 1.78 -12.17 13.24
N ASN A 46 2.95 -12.83 13.30
CA ASN A 46 4.27 -12.25 13.08
C ASN A 46 4.78 -12.39 11.63
N GLY A 47 4.03 -13.05 10.77
CA GLY A 47 4.49 -13.55 9.48
C GLY A 47 3.54 -13.34 8.33
N PHE A 48 2.81 -12.24 8.27
CA PHE A 48 2.44 -11.75 6.97
C PHE A 48 3.75 -11.34 6.30
N ASN A 49 4.26 -12.20 5.40
CA ASN A 49 5.40 -11.85 4.54
C ASN A 49 5.15 -10.54 3.81
N PHE A 50 3.89 -10.20 3.59
CA PHE A 50 3.43 -8.90 3.11
C PHE A 50 3.96 -7.72 3.96
N LYS A 51 4.08 -7.89 5.28
CA LYS A 51 4.64 -6.86 6.16
C LYS A 51 6.14 -6.69 5.92
N LYS A 52 6.88 -7.79 5.77
CA LYS A 52 8.33 -7.73 5.56
C LYS A 52 8.70 -7.22 4.17
N GLU A 53 8.02 -7.72 3.13
CA GLU A 53 8.29 -7.32 1.75
C GLU A 53 7.84 -5.89 1.44
N SER A 54 6.68 -5.47 1.98
CA SER A 54 6.24 -4.07 1.84
C SER A 54 7.09 -3.11 2.68
N LEU A 55 7.62 -3.54 3.83
CA LEU A 55 8.55 -2.76 4.62
C LEU A 55 9.89 -2.59 3.90
N ASN A 56 10.43 -3.64 3.29
CA ASN A 56 11.69 -3.55 2.55
C ASN A 56 11.62 -2.51 1.42
N MET A 57 10.53 -2.49 0.65
CA MET A 57 10.35 -1.45 -0.38
C MET A 57 10.25 -0.05 0.23
N GLN A 58 9.57 0.07 1.37
CA GLN A 58 9.45 1.35 2.07
C GLN A 58 10.79 1.80 2.65
N ASP A 59 11.58 0.88 3.20
CA ASP A 59 12.91 1.19 3.73
C ASP A 59 13.85 1.68 2.62
N GLU A 60 13.84 1.03 1.45
CA GLU A 60 14.64 1.48 0.31
C GLU A 60 14.23 2.89 -0.17
N ILE A 61 12.93 3.19 -0.19
CA ILE A 61 12.43 4.51 -0.56
C ILE A 61 12.69 5.53 0.55
N LEU A 62 12.58 5.15 1.82
CA LEU A 62 12.92 6.00 2.96
C LEU A 62 14.40 6.41 2.96
N ASN A 63 15.30 5.52 2.53
CA ASN A 63 16.72 5.85 2.38
C ASN A 63 16.96 6.97 1.34
N LEU A 64 16.03 7.21 0.43
CA LEU A 64 16.12 8.34 -0.50
C LEU A 64 15.87 9.70 0.20
N LEU A 65 15.28 9.70 1.43
CA LEU A 65 15.10 10.92 2.22
C LEU A 65 16.42 11.51 2.71
N ASP A 66 17.49 10.73 2.78
CA ASP A 66 18.81 11.20 3.18
C ASP A 66 19.36 12.24 2.20
N ASN A 67 18.92 12.23 0.96
CA ASN A 67 19.26 13.24 -0.02
C ASN A 67 18.04 14.11 -0.37
N LYS A 68 18.04 15.34 0.16
CA LYS A 68 16.98 16.33 -0.08
C LYS A 68 16.76 16.65 -1.56
N ASP A 69 17.79 16.50 -2.38
CA ASP A 69 17.70 16.81 -3.82
C ASP A 69 16.84 15.82 -4.59
N ASN A 70 16.51 14.67 -3.98
CA ASN A 70 15.58 13.70 -4.54
C ASN A 70 14.10 14.12 -4.40
N TRP A 71 13.81 15.15 -3.60
CA TRP A 71 12.46 15.49 -3.19
C TRP A 71 12.09 16.93 -3.51
N ASP A 72 10.84 17.13 -3.88
CA ASP A 72 10.18 18.42 -3.80
C ASP A 72 9.60 18.55 -2.40
N VAL A 73 10.02 19.61 -1.68
CA VAL A 73 9.65 19.80 -0.28
C VAL A 73 8.70 20.98 -0.17
N ILE A 74 7.53 20.74 0.40
CA ILE A 74 6.51 21.77 0.67
C ILE A 74 6.36 21.86 2.19
N ASN A 75 6.50 23.08 2.73
CA ASN A 75 6.27 23.35 4.14
C ASN A 75 5.17 24.40 4.28
N ASP A 76 4.05 24.04 4.90
CA ASP A 76 2.91 24.94 5.14
C ASP A 76 2.85 25.50 6.57
N GLY A 77 3.90 25.21 7.37
CA GLY A 77 3.99 25.62 8.78
C GLY A 77 3.49 24.55 9.76
N GLU A 78 2.52 23.74 9.42
CA GLU A 78 2.01 22.64 10.23
C GLU A 78 2.57 21.29 9.78
N LYS A 79 2.77 21.12 8.49
CA LYS A 79 3.23 19.89 7.86
C LYS A 79 4.37 20.15 6.89
N ILE A 80 5.24 19.17 6.76
CA ILE A 80 6.26 19.11 5.71
C ILE A 80 5.93 17.92 4.82
N THR A 81 5.69 18.21 3.55
CA THR A 81 5.40 17.21 2.54
C THR A 81 6.61 17.02 1.64
N PHE A 82 7.07 15.77 1.53
CA PHE A 82 8.13 15.34 0.62
C PHE A 82 7.48 14.58 -0.53
N LYS A 83 7.65 15.07 -1.76
CA LYS A 83 7.23 14.39 -2.99
C LYS A 83 8.45 13.91 -3.75
N LEU A 84 8.54 12.62 -4.02
CA LEU A 84 9.67 12.06 -4.76
C LEU A 84 9.67 12.59 -6.20
N LYS A 85 10.79 13.21 -6.60
CA LYS A 85 10.94 13.76 -7.96
C LYS A 85 10.88 12.68 -9.01
N LYS A 86 10.33 13.02 -10.17
CA LYS A 86 10.21 12.13 -11.33
C LYS A 86 11.41 12.28 -12.27
N THR A 87 12.60 11.93 -11.80
CA THR A 87 13.81 11.84 -12.62
C THR A 87 14.02 10.39 -13.10
N ASP A 88 14.78 10.19 -14.14
CA ASP A 88 15.12 8.84 -14.64
C ASP A 88 15.84 8.02 -13.56
N GLU A 89 16.72 8.66 -12.77
CA GLU A 89 17.43 8.01 -11.66
C GLU A 89 16.44 7.51 -10.61
N MET A 90 15.52 8.37 -10.14
CA MET A 90 14.54 7.99 -9.14
C MET A 90 13.56 6.95 -9.69
N LYS A 91 13.21 7.05 -10.96
CA LYS A 91 12.37 6.05 -11.63
C LYS A 91 13.01 4.67 -11.62
N ASN A 92 14.31 4.59 -11.89
CA ASN A 92 15.05 3.32 -11.83
C ASN A 92 15.11 2.79 -10.40
N LYS A 93 15.44 3.61 -9.40
CA LYS A 93 15.48 3.20 -7.99
C LYS A 93 14.12 2.67 -7.49
N VAL A 94 13.03 3.38 -7.77
CA VAL A 94 11.67 2.93 -7.39
C VAL A 94 11.29 1.65 -8.12
N LYS A 95 11.65 1.53 -9.39
CA LYS A 95 11.40 0.33 -10.18
C LYS A 95 12.17 -0.87 -9.62
N GLU A 96 13.43 -0.71 -9.28
CA GLU A 96 14.25 -1.74 -8.64
C GLU A 96 13.65 -2.17 -7.29
N ALA A 97 13.33 -1.21 -6.41
CA ALA A 97 12.67 -1.48 -5.14
C ALA A 97 11.34 -2.24 -5.31
N TYR A 98 10.58 -1.89 -6.34
CA TYR A 98 9.33 -2.61 -6.67
C TYR A 98 9.59 -4.03 -7.14
N LEU A 99 10.62 -4.23 -7.98
CA LEU A 99 10.96 -5.54 -8.56
C LEU A 99 11.54 -6.54 -7.54
N THR A 100 12.17 -6.07 -6.45
CA THR A 100 12.69 -6.95 -5.39
C THR A 100 11.61 -7.85 -4.77
N ARG A 101 10.33 -7.51 -4.97
CA ARG A 101 9.18 -8.28 -4.48
C ARG A 101 8.84 -9.50 -5.32
N PHE A 102 9.36 -9.57 -6.53
CA PHE A 102 9.06 -10.65 -7.48
C PHE A 102 10.25 -11.59 -7.61
N LYS A 103 9.97 -12.88 -7.69
CA LYS A 103 11.00 -13.92 -7.92
C LYS A 103 11.39 -14.05 -9.39
N GLU A 104 10.56 -13.51 -10.28
CA GLU A 104 10.75 -13.58 -11.72
C GLU A 104 11.18 -12.22 -12.28
N GLU A 105 11.94 -12.25 -13.35
CA GLU A 105 12.33 -11.03 -14.07
C GLU A 105 11.12 -10.46 -14.82
N ILE A 106 10.57 -9.35 -14.30
CA ILE A 106 9.46 -8.63 -14.93
C ILE A 106 10.02 -7.45 -15.73
N LYS A 107 9.67 -7.39 -17.02
CA LYS A 107 10.00 -6.26 -17.89
C LYS A 107 8.77 -5.37 -18.08
N PHE A 108 8.94 -4.09 -17.84
CA PHE A 108 7.89 -3.10 -18.03
C PHE A 108 8.12 -2.30 -19.29
N SER A 109 7.07 -2.19 -20.13
CA SER A 109 6.99 -1.22 -21.22
C SER A 109 6.59 0.19 -20.71
N GLU A 110 5.92 0.25 -19.55
CA GLU A 110 5.59 1.49 -18.87
C GLU A 110 5.77 1.31 -17.35
N PHE A 111 6.41 2.29 -16.71
CA PHE A 111 6.51 2.37 -15.25
C PHE A 111 6.46 3.85 -14.85
N ASP A 112 5.53 4.21 -13.96
CA ASP A 112 5.42 5.53 -13.38
C ASP A 112 5.03 5.45 -11.91
N TYR A 113 5.31 6.49 -11.13
CA TYR A 113 5.05 6.52 -9.69
C TYR A 113 4.72 7.92 -9.20
N ASN A 114 4.00 7.99 -8.09
CA ASN A 114 3.92 9.14 -7.20
C ASN A 114 4.12 8.63 -5.78
N ILE A 115 5.06 9.21 -5.04
CA ILE A 115 5.34 8.84 -3.65
C ILE A 115 5.41 10.12 -2.82
N GLU A 116 4.67 10.14 -1.71
CA GLU A 116 4.53 11.29 -0.85
C GLU A 116 4.64 10.87 0.62
N TYR A 117 5.47 11.58 1.37
CA TYR A 117 5.55 11.49 2.83
C TYR A 117 5.14 12.82 3.44
N VAL A 118 4.33 12.78 4.49
CA VAL A 118 3.87 13.96 5.23
C VAL A 118 4.27 13.82 6.68
N PHE A 119 5.05 14.79 7.16
CA PHE A 119 5.52 14.86 8.54
C PHE A 119 4.89 16.05 9.25
N ASN A 120 4.63 15.89 10.53
CA ASN A 120 4.25 16.99 11.41
C ASN A 120 5.46 17.87 11.73
N THR A 121 5.33 19.19 11.65
CA THR A 121 6.45 20.11 11.91
C THR A 121 6.83 20.19 13.38
N LYS A 122 5.92 19.94 14.30
CA LYS A 122 6.12 20.09 15.75
C LYS A 122 6.85 18.89 16.36
N ASN A 123 6.33 17.70 16.14
CA ASN A 123 6.86 16.47 16.74
C ASN A 123 7.71 15.63 15.80
N LYS A 124 7.78 16.01 14.50
CA LYS A 124 8.52 15.33 13.44
C LYS A 124 8.00 13.92 13.12
N ASP A 125 6.82 13.58 13.59
CA ASP A 125 6.21 12.27 13.31
C ASP A 125 5.76 12.19 11.85
N LEU A 126 5.93 11.02 11.25
CA LEU A 126 5.33 10.69 9.97
C LEU A 126 3.83 10.50 10.17
N GLU A 127 3.02 11.34 9.54
CA GLU A 127 1.56 11.29 9.62
C GLU A 127 0.92 10.54 8.46
N LYS A 128 1.56 10.62 7.28
CA LYS A 128 1.02 9.99 6.08
C LYS A 128 2.14 9.53 5.16
N LEU A 129 1.95 8.36 4.59
CA LEU A 129 2.61 7.88 3.38
C LEU A 129 1.55 7.63 2.33
N ALA A 130 1.71 8.19 1.15
CA ALA A 130 0.87 7.88 0.00
C ALA A 130 1.72 7.46 -1.18
N TYR A 131 1.23 6.50 -1.95
CA TYR A 131 1.89 6.07 -3.18
C TYR A 131 0.87 5.76 -4.28
N GLU A 132 1.30 5.96 -5.51
CA GLU A 132 0.65 5.51 -6.71
C GLU A 132 1.71 4.94 -7.65
N LEU A 133 1.50 3.72 -8.11
CA LEU A 133 2.37 3.04 -9.06
C LEU A 133 1.56 2.67 -10.29
N THR A 134 2.07 3.01 -11.46
CA THR A 134 1.48 2.63 -12.74
C THR A 134 2.47 1.75 -13.49
N THR A 135 2.04 0.56 -13.88
CA THR A 135 2.86 -0.40 -14.59
C THR A 135 2.14 -0.95 -15.81
N LYS A 136 2.92 -1.30 -16.82
CA LYS A 136 2.49 -2.08 -17.98
C LYS A 136 3.62 -3.05 -18.35
N ASN A 137 3.35 -4.33 -18.35
CA ASN A 137 4.34 -5.33 -18.71
C ASN A 137 4.58 -5.32 -20.22
N GLU A 138 5.80 -5.69 -20.66
CA GLU A 138 6.07 -5.92 -22.07
C GLU A 138 5.16 -7.02 -22.62
N GLY A 139 4.64 -6.80 -23.82
CA GLY A 139 3.69 -7.72 -24.45
C GLY A 139 2.27 -7.70 -23.91
N SER A 140 2.00 -6.96 -22.82
CA SER A 140 0.65 -6.79 -22.27
C SER A 140 -0.06 -5.58 -22.86
N THR A 141 -1.37 -5.71 -23.10
CA THR A 141 -2.26 -4.58 -23.39
C THR A 141 -2.78 -3.91 -22.13
N GLN A 142 -2.66 -4.57 -20.96
CA GLN A 142 -3.17 -4.07 -19.71
C GLN A 142 -2.19 -3.11 -19.04
N ARG A 143 -2.73 -1.99 -18.58
CA ARG A 143 -2.07 -1.02 -17.71
C ARG A 143 -2.67 -1.15 -16.32
N VAL A 144 -1.83 -1.31 -15.31
CA VAL A 144 -2.26 -1.46 -13.91
C VAL A 144 -1.83 -0.23 -13.13
N THR A 145 -2.75 0.38 -12.40
CA THR A 145 -2.44 1.45 -11.46
C THR A 145 -2.81 1.00 -10.04
N THR A 146 -1.83 0.99 -9.16
CA THR A 146 -2.01 0.67 -7.75
C THR A 146 -1.82 1.93 -6.92
N LYS A 147 -2.80 2.26 -6.08
CA LYS A 147 -2.74 3.39 -5.14
C LYS A 147 -2.89 2.88 -3.72
N GLY A 148 -2.16 3.48 -2.80
CA GLY A 148 -2.31 3.18 -1.39
C GLY A 148 -1.89 4.37 -0.52
N SER A 149 -2.43 4.41 0.70
CA SER A 149 -1.96 5.32 1.73
C SER A 149 -1.92 4.63 3.09
N LEU A 150 -0.96 5.02 3.91
CA LEU A 150 -0.90 4.76 5.34
C LEU A 150 -1.10 6.09 6.03
N GLU A 151 -2.09 6.16 6.90
CA GLU A 151 -2.44 7.34 7.67
C GLU A 151 -2.53 6.97 9.14
N GLU A 152 -2.52 7.95 10.03
CA GLU A 152 -2.55 7.74 11.47
C GLU A 152 -1.41 6.86 12.01
N ILE A 153 -0.23 7.01 11.38
CA ILE A 153 0.98 6.28 11.74
C ILE A 153 1.36 6.63 13.18
N ASN A 154 1.71 5.62 13.99
CA ASN A 154 2.04 5.73 15.42
C ASN A 154 0.88 6.20 16.32
N LYS A 155 -0.36 6.19 15.84
CA LYS A 155 -1.54 6.37 16.68
C LYS A 155 -2.16 5.03 17.05
N GLU A 156 -2.84 4.99 18.18
CA GLU A 156 -3.68 3.84 18.53
C GLU A 156 -4.88 3.82 17.59
N VAL A 157 -4.89 2.87 16.67
CA VAL A 157 -5.98 2.70 15.69
C VAL A 157 -6.94 1.65 16.22
N LYS A 158 -8.15 2.06 16.52
CA LYS A 158 -9.24 1.15 16.88
C LYS A 158 -9.90 0.63 15.59
N VAL A 159 -9.72 -0.64 15.30
CA VAL A 159 -10.36 -1.27 14.14
C VAL A 159 -11.80 -1.62 14.52
N GLU A 160 -12.76 -0.93 13.92
CA GLU A 160 -14.17 -1.26 14.01
C GLU A 160 -14.59 -2.06 12.78
N LEU A 161 -15.14 -3.23 13.02
CA LEU A 161 -15.65 -4.07 11.95
C LEU A 161 -17.09 -3.65 11.61
N PRO A 162 -17.44 -3.56 10.32
CA PRO A 162 -18.84 -3.36 9.90
C PRO A 162 -19.74 -4.46 10.45
N GLU A 163 -21.00 -4.11 10.74
CA GLU A 163 -21.99 -5.06 11.28
C GLU A 163 -22.15 -6.31 10.40
N GLU A 164 -22.10 -6.14 9.09
CA GLU A 164 -22.25 -7.20 8.10
C GLU A 164 -21.16 -8.26 8.21
N SER A 165 -19.98 -7.89 8.69
CA SER A 165 -18.84 -8.80 8.87
C SER A 165 -19.08 -9.84 9.97
N LYS A 166 -20.07 -9.64 10.84
CA LYS A 166 -20.44 -10.61 11.89
C LYS A 166 -20.89 -11.94 11.31
N ASN A 167 -21.49 -11.88 10.12
CA ASN A 167 -21.99 -13.05 9.39
C ASN A 167 -20.99 -13.55 8.34
N ALA A 168 -19.71 -13.15 8.43
CA ALA A 168 -18.71 -13.57 7.48
C ALA A 168 -18.52 -15.11 7.49
N ASP A 169 -18.56 -15.71 6.33
CA ASP A 169 -18.30 -17.14 6.14
C ASP A 169 -16.82 -17.46 6.41
N GLU A 170 -16.54 -18.63 6.96
CA GLU A 170 -15.14 -19.08 7.08
C GLU A 170 -14.59 -19.43 5.69
N PHE A 171 -13.43 -18.85 5.39
CA PHE A 171 -12.72 -19.20 4.16
C PHE A 171 -12.27 -20.67 4.25
N LYS A 172 -12.86 -21.50 3.41
CA LYS A 172 -12.47 -22.92 3.27
C LYS A 172 -11.31 -22.99 2.30
N SER A 173 -10.11 -23.25 2.84
CA SER A 173 -8.90 -23.53 2.05
C SER A 173 -8.99 -24.92 1.39
#